data_7f8eeeab84f461f087500660b602724d
#
_entry.id   7f8eeeab84f461f087500660b602724d
#
_cell.length_a   1.000
_cell.length_b   1.000
_cell.length_c   1.000
_cell.angle_alpha   90.00
_cell.angle_beta   90.00
_cell.angle_gamma   90.00
#
_symmetry.space_group_name_H-M   'P 1'
#
loop_
_entity.id
_entity.type
_entity.pdbx_description
1 polymer ?
#
loop_
_entity_poly.entity_id
_entity_poly.type
_entity_poly.pdbx_seq_one_letter_code
_entity_poly.pdbx_strand_id
1 'polypeptide(L)'
;MNDELIIQLKNLSKKFKSAEALIDISFDVKKGEMFGLVGPDGAGKSTLIKILCGVEEKDSGKILIFGLDADKERAEINKKIGYLSQRYSLYGDLTIDENIEFFARIHGVKNFKSKRDELLEFTHLTQFRSRLVDKLSGGMKQKTALVCALIHQPDILFLDEPTNGVDPISRRDFWSILAELKKQGITILISTPYLEETERCEKIAILHKGKLIGIDQPQNLKKIITENVFEIVCSPVRRAYQLIQRNFEKIEVQMFGDNINIICNEPIEVFTNFLKENEIKIFEVKQKIPSVENVFIHLLRKEGMR
;
A
#
# COMPACT_ATOMS: atom_id res chain seq x y z
N MET A 1 13.91 0.27 22.12
CA MET A 1 12.46 0.15 21.81
C MET A 1 12.16 -1.33 21.75
N ASN A 2 11.12 -1.81 22.46
CA ASN A 2 10.78 -3.23 22.42
C ASN A 2 10.36 -3.61 21.02
N ASP A 3 11.04 -4.58 20.40
CA ASP A 3 10.69 -5.19 19.11
C ASP A 3 9.47 -6.12 19.25
N GLU A 4 8.41 -5.63 19.90
CA GLU A 4 7.18 -6.39 20.12
C GLU A 4 6.45 -6.62 18.80
N LEU A 5 6.32 -7.89 18.40
CA LEU A 5 5.59 -8.28 17.21
C LEU A 5 4.09 -8.26 17.51
N ILE A 6 3.35 -7.47 16.74
CA ILE A 6 1.90 -7.33 16.93
C ILE A 6 1.09 -8.15 15.93
N ILE A 7 1.63 -8.42 14.75
CA ILE A 7 1.07 -9.32 13.73
C ILE A 7 2.14 -10.31 13.32
N GLN A 8 1.83 -11.59 13.30
CA GLN A 8 2.71 -12.66 12.83
C GLN A 8 1.94 -13.59 11.90
N LEU A 9 2.45 -13.78 10.70
CA LEU A 9 1.89 -14.67 9.68
C LEU A 9 2.89 -15.78 9.37
N LYS A 10 2.43 -17.02 9.31
CA LYS A 10 3.25 -18.18 8.95
C LYS A 10 2.52 -19.06 7.95
N ASN A 11 3.10 -19.21 6.76
CA ASN A 11 2.68 -20.11 5.68
C ASN A 11 1.17 -19.94 5.31
N LEU A 12 0.72 -18.68 5.27
CA LEU A 12 -0.68 -18.36 4.99
C LEU A 12 -0.99 -18.59 3.53
N SER A 13 -2.02 -19.40 3.24
CA SER A 13 -2.50 -19.63 1.88
C SER A 13 -4.01 -19.49 1.79
N LYS A 14 -4.48 -19.04 0.60
CA LYS A 14 -5.89 -18.91 0.26
C LYS A 14 -6.13 -19.17 -1.20
N LYS A 15 -7.13 -19.99 -1.51
CA LYS A 15 -7.58 -20.32 -2.87
C LYS A 15 -9.08 -20.04 -3.01
N PHE A 16 -9.46 -19.46 -4.14
CA PHE A 16 -10.85 -19.29 -4.54
C PHE A 16 -11.10 -20.12 -5.79
N LYS A 17 -11.88 -21.19 -5.68
CA LYS A 17 -12.12 -22.13 -6.81
C LYS A 17 -10.80 -22.59 -7.45
N SER A 18 -10.45 -22.02 -8.60
CA SER A 18 -9.22 -22.34 -9.34
C SER A 18 -8.10 -21.30 -9.17
N ALA A 19 -8.38 -20.16 -8.55
CA ALA A 19 -7.41 -19.05 -8.38
C ALA A 19 -6.74 -19.10 -7.01
N GLU A 20 -5.42 -19.22 -6.98
CA GLU A 20 -4.61 -19.10 -5.77
C GLU A 20 -4.40 -17.63 -5.47
N ALA A 21 -5.15 -17.12 -4.47
CA ALA A 21 -5.10 -15.71 -4.10
C ALA A 21 -3.91 -15.38 -3.19
N LEU A 22 -3.49 -16.34 -2.34
CA LEU A 22 -2.30 -16.23 -1.48
C LEU A 22 -1.61 -17.59 -1.44
N ILE A 23 -0.28 -17.56 -1.55
CA ILE A 23 0.57 -18.75 -1.62
C ILE A 23 1.72 -18.57 -0.63
N ASP A 24 1.64 -19.27 0.49
CA ASP A 24 2.71 -19.38 1.49
C ASP A 24 3.24 -18.03 2.01
N ILE A 25 2.33 -17.13 2.38
CA ILE A 25 2.67 -15.80 2.86
C ILE A 25 3.14 -15.86 4.31
N SER A 26 4.34 -15.36 4.58
CA SER A 26 4.92 -15.29 5.93
C SER A 26 5.61 -13.95 6.13
N PHE A 27 5.21 -13.21 7.17
CA PHE A 27 5.90 -11.99 7.63
C PHE A 27 5.41 -11.57 9.01
N ASP A 28 6.16 -10.64 9.61
CA ASP A 28 5.84 -10.05 10.90
C ASP A 28 5.75 -8.52 10.80
N VAL A 29 4.86 -7.92 11.62
CA VAL A 29 4.69 -6.48 11.78
C VAL A 29 4.96 -6.11 13.25
N LYS A 30 5.76 -5.06 13.48
CA LYS A 30 6.06 -4.54 14.80
C LYS A 30 4.98 -3.59 15.29
N LYS A 31 4.82 -3.48 16.60
CA LYS A 31 3.93 -2.50 17.22
C LYS A 31 4.34 -1.06 16.88
N GLY A 32 3.37 -0.24 16.49
CA GLY A 32 3.60 1.15 16.07
C GLY A 32 4.26 1.30 14.70
N GLU A 33 4.43 0.20 13.95
CA GLU A 33 4.98 0.22 12.59
C GLU A 33 3.91 0.61 11.56
N MET A 34 4.31 1.36 10.55
CA MET A 34 3.53 1.55 9.33
C MET A 34 4.06 0.58 8.27
N PHE A 35 3.27 -0.47 8.00
CA PHE A 35 3.61 -1.57 7.11
C PHE A 35 2.80 -1.49 5.81
N GLY A 36 3.48 -1.48 4.66
CA GLY A 36 2.86 -1.41 3.34
C GLY A 36 2.73 -2.77 2.67
N LEU A 37 1.54 -3.11 2.18
CA LEU A 37 1.31 -4.20 1.24
C LEU A 37 1.21 -3.62 -0.17
N VAL A 38 2.17 -3.90 -1.04
CA VAL A 38 2.22 -3.30 -2.37
C VAL A 38 2.20 -4.36 -3.46
N GLY A 39 1.61 -4.02 -4.59
CA GLY A 39 1.54 -4.89 -5.76
C GLY A 39 0.39 -4.50 -6.67
N PRO A 40 0.35 -5.02 -7.90
CA PRO A 40 -0.70 -4.73 -8.87
C PRO A 40 -2.06 -5.24 -8.41
N ASP A 41 -3.11 -4.85 -9.17
CA ASP A 41 -4.45 -5.38 -8.95
C ASP A 41 -4.44 -6.91 -9.13
N GLY A 42 -5.16 -7.61 -8.25
CA GLY A 42 -5.17 -9.06 -8.21
C GLY A 42 -3.94 -9.73 -7.55
N ALA A 43 -3.00 -8.96 -7.00
CA ALA A 43 -1.83 -9.53 -6.31
C ALA A 43 -2.15 -10.29 -5.00
N GLY A 44 -3.36 -10.11 -4.44
CA GLY A 44 -3.79 -10.76 -3.20
C GLY A 44 -3.87 -9.82 -1.99
N LYS A 45 -3.56 -8.52 -2.15
CA LYS A 45 -3.52 -7.52 -1.05
C LYS A 45 -4.82 -7.47 -0.24
N SER A 46 -5.96 -7.21 -0.91
CA SER A 46 -7.28 -7.14 -0.26
C SER A 46 -7.70 -8.47 0.37
N THR A 47 -7.35 -9.59 -0.25
CA THR A 47 -7.62 -10.92 0.33
C THR A 47 -6.88 -11.09 1.65
N LEU A 48 -5.60 -10.71 1.69
CA LEU A 48 -4.79 -10.77 2.89
C LEU A 48 -5.36 -9.90 4.01
N ILE A 49 -5.70 -8.63 3.72
CA ILE A 49 -6.30 -7.72 4.71
C ILE A 49 -7.63 -8.28 5.22
N LYS A 50 -8.50 -8.79 4.35
CA LYS A 50 -9.79 -9.39 4.75
C LYS A 50 -9.61 -10.58 5.69
N ILE A 51 -8.62 -11.43 5.44
CA ILE A 51 -8.29 -12.56 6.32
C ILE A 51 -7.80 -12.04 7.69
N LEU A 52 -6.92 -11.04 7.71
CA LEU A 52 -6.43 -10.43 8.96
C LEU A 52 -7.57 -9.82 9.78
N CYS A 53 -8.53 -9.18 9.10
CA CYS A 53 -9.73 -8.61 9.75
C CYS A 53 -10.81 -9.67 10.11
N GLY A 54 -10.65 -10.93 9.68
CA GLY A 54 -11.64 -11.98 9.90
C GLY A 54 -12.91 -11.87 9.04
N VAL A 55 -12.84 -11.14 7.94
CA VAL A 55 -13.91 -11.00 6.94
C VAL A 55 -13.87 -12.18 5.96
N GLU A 56 -12.70 -12.77 5.76
CA GLU A 56 -12.45 -13.92 4.89
C GLU A 56 -11.69 -15.00 5.67
N GLU A 57 -11.97 -16.27 5.39
CA GLU A 57 -11.25 -17.39 5.99
C GLU A 57 -10.00 -17.75 5.18
N LYS A 58 -8.94 -18.14 5.87
CA LYS A 58 -7.76 -18.75 5.24
C LYS A 58 -7.97 -20.23 5.00
N ASP A 59 -7.22 -20.83 4.08
CA ASP A 59 -7.24 -22.28 3.87
C ASP A 59 -6.16 -22.98 4.71
N SER A 60 -5.00 -22.33 4.90
CA SER A 60 -3.90 -22.88 5.73
C SER A 60 -3.03 -21.76 6.32
N GLY A 61 -2.11 -22.14 7.19
CA GLY A 61 -1.19 -21.24 7.86
C GLY A 61 -1.67 -20.78 9.23
N LYS A 62 -0.84 -19.99 9.91
CA LYS A 62 -1.10 -19.47 11.26
C LYS A 62 -1.04 -17.96 11.29
N ILE A 63 -1.97 -17.34 12.02
CA ILE A 63 -2.03 -15.91 12.23
C ILE A 63 -2.09 -15.64 13.74
N LEU A 64 -1.15 -14.85 14.24
CA LEU A 64 -1.22 -14.28 15.58
C LEU A 64 -1.36 -12.76 15.47
N ILE A 65 -2.31 -12.18 16.18
CA ILE A 65 -2.48 -10.73 16.33
C ILE A 65 -2.56 -10.43 17.82
N PHE A 66 -1.72 -9.51 18.32
CA PHE A 66 -1.54 -9.27 19.77
C PHE A 66 -1.09 -10.53 20.54
N GLY A 67 -0.42 -11.48 19.89
CA GLY A 67 -0.09 -12.78 20.45
C GLY A 67 -1.27 -13.77 20.51
N LEU A 68 -2.49 -13.34 20.17
CA LEU A 68 -3.72 -14.13 20.16
C LEU A 68 -3.85 -14.89 18.83
N ASP A 69 -4.34 -16.12 18.92
CA ASP A 69 -4.61 -16.96 17.74
C ASP A 69 -5.88 -16.46 17.03
N ALA A 70 -5.72 -16.04 15.77
CA ALA A 70 -6.82 -15.44 15.01
C ALA A 70 -7.99 -16.40 14.74
N ASP A 71 -7.78 -17.72 14.78
CA ASP A 71 -8.84 -18.70 14.60
C ASP A 71 -9.66 -18.92 15.88
N LYS A 72 -9.05 -18.70 17.05
CA LYS A 72 -9.66 -19.00 18.33
C LYS A 72 -10.17 -17.78 19.09
N GLU A 73 -9.47 -16.65 18.93
CA GLU A 73 -9.66 -15.47 19.78
C GLU A 73 -10.09 -14.24 18.95
N ARG A 74 -10.78 -14.48 17.83
CA ARG A 74 -11.20 -13.45 16.87
C ARG A 74 -11.98 -12.31 17.51
N ALA A 75 -12.90 -12.62 18.44
CA ALA A 75 -13.72 -11.61 19.10
C ALA A 75 -12.88 -10.60 19.91
N GLU A 76 -11.82 -11.05 20.57
CA GLU A 76 -10.92 -10.17 21.33
C GLU A 76 -10.04 -9.34 20.39
N ILE A 77 -9.57 -9.93 19.30
CA ILE A 77 -8.81 -9.21 18.27
C ILE A 77 -9.67 -8.10 17.67
N ASN A 78 -10.91 -8.39 17.28
CA ASN A 78 -11.79 -7.44 16.59
C ASN A 78 -12.15 -6.22 17.45
N LYS A 79 -12.06 -6.29 18.79
CA LYS A 79 -12.22 -5.12 19.67
C LYS A 79 -11.10 -4.10 19.55
N LYS A 80 -9.91 -4.51 19.05
CA LYS A 80 -8.68 -3.73 19.03
C LYS A 80 -8.21 -3.37 17.62
N ILE A 81 -8.95 -3.77 16.59
CA ILE A 81 -8.60 -3.47 15.19
C ILE A 81 -9.63 -2.53 14.57
N GLY A 82 -9.16 -1.58 13.76
CA GLY A 82 -9.98 -0.79 12.85
C GLY A 82 -9.76 -1.27 11.42
N TYR A 83 -10.82 -1.34 10.63
CA TYR A 83 -10.74 -1.74 9.24
C TYR A 83 -11.41 -0.72 8.32
N LEU A 84 -10.67 -0.25 7.34
CA LEU A 84 -11.18 0.59 6.27
C LEU A 84 -11.06 -0.19 4.96
N SER A 85 -12.22 -0.59 4.44
CA SER A 85 -12.31 -1.37 3.21
C SER A 85 -12.17 -0.49 1.97
N GLN A 86 -11.76 -1.08 0.85
CA GLN A 86 -11.60 -0.40 -0.44
C GLN A 86 -12.88 0.33 -0.89
N ARG A 87 -14.07 -0.25 -0.63
CA ARG A 87 -15.34 0.43 -0.81
C ARG A 87 -15.80 0.97 0.54
N TYR A 88 -16.15 2.26 0.59
CA TYR A 88 -16.60 2.89 1.83
C TYR A 88 -17.80 2.14 2.43
N SER A 89 -17.64 1.68 3.66
CA SER A 89 -18.74 1.08 4.43
C SER A 89 -19.59 2.15 5.14
N LEU A 90 -19.81 3.30 4.46
CA LEU A 90 -20.59 4.42 4.98
C LEU A 90 -22.01 4.39 4.46
N TYR A 91 -22.94 4.84 5.28
CA TYR A 91 -24.35 5.03 4.90
C TYR A 91 -24.50 6.42 4.28
N GLY A 92 -24.81 6.47 2.99
CA GLY A 92 -24.86 7.69 2.19
C GLY A 92 -25.98 8.64 2.60
N ASP A 93 -27.09 8.11 3.07
CA ASP A 93 -28.28 8.78 3.58
C ASP A 93 -28.17 9.30 5.02
N LEU A 94 -27.08 8.96 5.71
CA LEU A 94 -26.75 9.47 7.03
C LEU A 94 -25.70 10.61 6.92
N THR A 95 -25.75 11.52 7.87
CA THR A 95 -24.72 12.55 8.07
C THR A 95 -23.41 11.96 8.57
N ILE A 96 -22.34 12.75 8.57
CA ILE A 96 -21.05 12.35 9.18
C ILE A 96 -21.25 11.95 10.64
N ASP A 97 -21.96 12.79 11.42
CA ASP A 97 -22.22 12.53 12.85
C ASP A 97 -22.99 11.22 13.07
N GLU A 98 -24.03 10.98 12.27
CA GLU A 98 -24.87 9.77 12.37
C GLU A 98 -24.10 8.51 11.97
N ASN A 99 -23.24 8.57 10.95
CA ASN A 99 -22.34 7.47 10.62
C ASN A 99 -21.40 7.14 11.78
N ILE A 100 -20.75 8.16 12.37
CA ILE A 100 -19.83 7.95 13.50
C ILE A 100 -20.59 7.38 14.72
N GLU A 101 -21.79 7.88 15.02
CA GLU A 101 -22.63 7.36 16.09
C GLU A 101 -23.00 5.90 15.84
N PHE A 102 -23.37 5.55 14.60
CA PHE A 102 -23.71 4.17 14.22
C PHE A 102 -22.53 3.21 14.50
N PHE A 103 -21.32 3.55 14.05
CA PHE A 103 -20.15 2.72 14.29
C PHE A 103 -19.75 2.68 15.78
N ALA A 104 -19.87 3.80 16.49
CA ALA A 104 -19.65 3.83 17.95
C ALA A 104 -20.59 2.85 18.69
N ARG A 105 -21.87 2.81 18.30
CA ARG A 105 -22.86 1.89 18.89
C ARG A 105 -22.53 0.43 18.58
N ILE A 106 -22.14 0.10 17.33
CA ILE A 106 -21.72 -1.27 16.95
C ILE A 106 -20.55 -1.74 17.81
N HIS A 107 -19.57 -0.87 18.05
CA HIS A 107 -18.42 -1.19 18.89
C HIS A 107 -18.69 -1.05 20.41
N GLY A 108 -19.92 -0.72 20.82
CA GLY A 108 -20.31 -0.61 22.23
C GLY A 108 -19.70 0.61 22.95
N VAL A 109 -19.26 1.64 22.21
CA VAL A 109 -18.66 2.85 22.78
C VAL A 109 -19.76 3.76 23.32
N LYS A 110 -19.95 3.80 24.65
CA LYS A 110 -21.05 4.55 25.30
C LYS A 110 -20.84 6.07 25.25
N ASN A 111 -19.64 6.56 25.57
CA ASN A 111 -19.33 7.99 25.71
C ASN A 111 -18.50 8.49 24.50
N PHE A 112 -18.97 8.24 23.30
CA PHE A 112 -18.24 8.51 22.06
C PHE A 112 -18.17 9.99 21.66
N LYS A 113 -19.05 10.87 22.20
CA LYS A 113 -19.20 12.26 21.73
C LYS A 113 -17.91 13.08 21.80
N SER A 114 -17.20 13.01 22.93
CA SER A 114 -15.91 13.71 23.07
C SER A 114 -14.87 13.20 22.07
N LYS A 115 -14.76 11.88 21.89
CA LYS A 115 -13.83 11.28 20.93
C LYS A 115 -14.22 11.58 19.48
N ARG A 116 -15.51 11.61 19.17
CA ARG A 116 -16.02 12.06 17.88
C ARG A 116 -15.56 13.48 17.57
N ASP A 117 -15.78 14.41 18.51
CA ASP A 117 -15.46 15.83 18.31
C ASP A 117 -13.94 16.02 18.12
N GLU A 118 -13.10 15.32 18.90
CA GLU A 118 -11.64 15.26 18.73
C GLU A 118 -11.25 14.74 17.33
N LEU A 119 -11.84 13.63 16.88
CA LEU A 119 -11.54 13.03 15.59
C LEU A 119 -12.01 13.88 14.41
N LEU A 120 -13.15 14.57 14.54
CA LEU A 120 -13.64 15.51 13.53
C LEU A 120 -12.72 16.73 13.39
N GLU A 121 -12.22 17.26 14.50
CA GLU A 121 -11.22 18.33 14.49
C GLU A 121 -9.90 17.86 13.84
N PHE A 122 -9.39 16.73 14.29
CA PHE A 122 -8.17 16.11 13.77
C PHE A 122 -8.20 15.87 12.27
N THR A 123 -9.37 15.50 11.70
CA THR A 123 -9.55 15.23 10.27
C THR A 123 -10.06 16.45 9.48
N HIS A 124 -10.25 17.62 10.14
CA HIS A 124 -10.82 18.84 9.56
C HIS A 124 -12.23 18.65 8.97
N LEU A 125 -13.05 17.82 9.63
CA LEU A 125 -14.44 17.55 9.22
C LEU A 125 -15.48 18.26 10.08
N THR A 126 -15.11 18.97 11.13
CA THR A 126 -16.02 19.60 12.12
C THR A 126 -17.11 20.45 11.47
N GLN A 127 -16.77 21.30 10.49
CA GLN A 127 -17.74 22.18 9.81
C GLN A 127 -18.70 21.42 8.86
N PHE A 128 -18.42 20.16 8.56
CA PHE A 128 -19.22 19.34 7.64
C PHE A 128 -20.03 18.25 8.35
N ARG A 129 -19.99 18.19 9.67
CA ARG A 129 -20.53 17.09 10.50
C ARG A 129 -22.01 16.76 10.23
N SER A 130 -22.82 17.76 9.88
CA SER A 130 -24.26 17.61 9.55
C SER A 130 -24.53 17.35 8.06
N ARG A 131 -23.49 17.23 7.23
CA ARG A 131 -23.64 16.95 5.80
C ARG A 131 -23.85 15.45 5.57
N LEU A 132 -24.80 15.09 4.69
CA LEU A 132 -25.01 13.71 4.24
C LEU A 132 -23.77 13.18 3.53
N VAL A 133 -23.42 11.92 3.78
CA VAL A 133 -22.21 11.29 3.23
C VAL A 133 -22.25 11.26 1.70
N ASP A 134 -23.42 11.07 1.08
CA ASP A 134 -23.54 11.11 -0.39
C ASP A 134 -23.15 12.46 -0.99
N LYS A 135 -23.25 13.55 -0.23
CA LYS A 135 -22.89 14.91 -0.63
C LYS A 135 -21.41 15.26 -0.42
N LEU A 136 -20.60 14.33 0.08
CA LEU A 136 -19.18 14.52 0.36
C LEU A 136 -18.31 14.24 -0.88
N SER A 137 -17.15 14.91 -0.97
CA SER A 137 -16.10 14.54 -1.93
C SER A 137 -15.48 13.19 -1.57
N GLY A 138 -14.76 12.56 -2.49
CA GLY A 138 -14.07 11.29 -2.25
C GLY A 138 -13.14 11.36 -1.04
N GLY A 139 -12.30 12.40 -0.95
CA GLY A 139 -11.40 12.60 0.19
C GLY A 139 -12.12 12.82 1.52
N MET A 140 -13.28 13.51 1.52
CA MET A 140 -14.09 13.66 2.72
C MET A 140 -14.74 12.33 3.14
N LYS A 141 -15.25 11.53 2.20
CA LYS A 141 -15.76 10.18 2.47
C LYS A 141 -14.68 9.31 3.10
N GLN A 142 -13.47 9.38 2.55
CA GLN A 142 -12.30 8.66 3.07
C GLN A 142 -11.99 9.01 4.53
N LYS A 143 -11.90 10.31 4.83
CA LYS A 143 -11.67 10.79 6.20
C LYS A 143 -12.80 10.40 7.14
N THR A 144 -14.05 10.46 6.69
CA THR A 144 -15.21 10.02 7.49
C THR A 144 -15.12 8.53 7.80
N ALA A 145 -14.77 7.69 6.82
CA ALA A 145 -14.58 6.24 7.04
C ALA A 145 -13.43 5.96 8.02
N LEU A 146 -12.34 6.73 7.93
CA LEU A 146 -11.24 6.65 8.90
C LEU A 146 -11.68 7.02 10.31
N VAL A 147 -12.46 8.11 10.49
CA VAL A 147 -13.02 8.50 11.80
C VAL A 147 -13.90 7.38 12.37
N CYS A 148 -14.76 6.78 11.53
CA CYS A 148 -15.59 5.63 11.95
C CYS A 148 -14.75 4.44 12.40
N ALA A 149 -13.63 4.15 11.70
CA ALA A 149 -12.71 3.08 12.08
C ALA A 149 -11.87 3.40 13.34
N LEU A 150 -11.77 4.67 13.74
CA LEU A 150 -11.00 5.12 14.91
C LEU A 150 -11.85 5.31 16.16
N ILE A 151 -13.19 5.36 16.06
CA ILE A 151 -14.07 5.77 17.16
C ILE A 151 -13.97 4.87 18.40
N HIS A 152 -13.63 3.60 18.21
CA HIS A 152 -13.43 2.62 19.30
C HIS A 152 -11.97 2.50 19.77
N GLN A 153 -11.08 3.41 19.29
CA GLN A 153 -9.67 3.53 19.65
C GLN A 153 -8.88 2.23 19.43
N PRO A 154 -8.77 1.75 18.18
CA PRO A 154 -8.04 0.53 17.88
C PRO A 154 -6.52 0.69 18.07
N ASP A 155 -5.84 -0.43 18.37
CA ASP A 155 -4.37 -0.51 18.42
C ASP A 155 -3.76 -0.75 17.02
N ILE A 156 -4.54 -1.34 16.09
CA ILE A 156 -4.15 -1.61 14.71
C ILE A 156 -5.21 -1.06 13.74
N LEU A 157 -4.74 -0.40 12.68
CA LEU A 157 -5.56 -0.03 11.52
C LEU A 157 -5.17 -0.87 10.31
N PHE A 158 -6.14 -1.55 9.72
CA PHE A 158 -6.05 -2.20 8.42
C PHE A 158 -6.73 -1.31 7.38
N LEU A 159 -5.98 -0.87 6.37
CA LEU A 159 -6.43 0.07 5.34
C LEU A 159 -6.28 -0.58 3.96
N ASP A 160 -7.40 -0.84 3.29
CA ASP A 160 -7.39 -1.50 1.98
C ASP A 160 -7.57 -0.47 0.87
N GLU A 161 -6.45 -0.11 0.21
CA GLU A 161 -6.35 0.89 -0.87
C GLU A 161 -7.05 2.21 -0.55
N PRO A 162 -6.76 2.82 0.61
CA PRO A 162 -7.53 3.95 1.11
C PRO A 162 -7.43 5.21 0.23
N THR A 163 -6.41 5.34 -0.60
CA THR A 163 -6.16 6.51 -1.45
C THR A 163 -6.59 6.30 -2.91
N ASN A 164 -7.17 5.15 -3.23
CA ASN A 164 -7.61 4.85 -4.59
C ASN A 164 -8.79 5.76 -5.00
N GLY A 165 -8.67 6.41 -6.17
CA GLY A 165 -9.67 7.35 -6.67
C GLY A 165 -9.77 8.69 -5.91
N VAL A 166 -8.82 8.99 -5.02
CA VAL A 166 -8.74 10.26 -4.29
C VAL A 166 -7.81 11.22 -5.01
N ASP A 167 -8.18 12.49 -5.08
CA ASP A 167 -7.36 13.53 -5.70
C ASP A 167 -6.00 13.71 -4.98
N PRO A 168 -4.95 14.24 -5.66
CA PRO A 168 -3.60 14.31 -5.09
C PRO A 168 -3.49 15.15 -3.81
N ILE A 169 -4.33 16.19 -3.65
CA ILE A 169 -4.31 17.07 -2.46
C ILE A 169 -4.89 16.30 -1.27
N SER A 170 -6.10 15.72 -1.45
CA SER A 170 -6.76 14.91 -0.43
C SER A 170 -5.95 13.67 -0.05
N ARG A 171 -5.25 13.06 -1.03
CA ARG A 171 -4.34 11.93 -0.79
C ARG A 171 -3.18 12.33 0.14
N ARG A 172 -2.51 13.46 -0.14
CA ARG A 172 -1.41 13.97 0.71
C ARG A 172 -1.88 14.26 2.13
N ASP A 173 -3.04 14.88 2.27
CA ASP A 173 -3.65 15.19 3.55
C ASP A 173 -3.99 13.91 4.34
N PHE A 174 -4.54 12.89 3.68
CA PHE A 174 -4.82 11.58 4.28
C PHE A 174 -3.54 10.92 4.82
N TRP A 175 -2.45 10.94 4.04
CA TRP A 175 -1.15 10.42 4.49
C TRP A 175 -0.59 11.19 5.69
N SER A 176 -0.82 12.50 5.77
CA SER A 176 -0.42 13.30 6.93
C SER A 176 -1.18 12.88 8.20
N ILE A 177 -2.47 12.58 8.07
CA ILE A 177 -3.29 12.03 9.15
C ILE A 177 -2.75 10.67 9.61
N LEU A 178 -2.42 9.75 8.68
CA LEU A 178 -1.85 8.45 9.02
C LEU A 178 -0.51 8.58 9.74
N ALA A 179 0.36 9.50 9.32
CA ALA A 179 1.64 9.75 9.96
C ALA A 179 1.47 10.22 11.41
N GLU A 180 0.45 11.05 11.68
CA GLU A 180 0.16 11.51 13.04
C GLU A 180 -0.43 10.39 13.92
N LEU A 181 -1.33 9.56 13.38
CA LEU A 181 -1.85 8.38 14.08
C LEU A 181 -0.74 7.40 14.46
N LYS A 182 0.22 7.20 13.55
CA LYS A 182 1.41 6.39 13.83
C LYS A 182 2.24 6.96 14.97
N LYS A 183 2.46 8.28 15.03
CA LYS A 183 3.17 8.94 16.14
C LYS A 183 2.46 8.74 17.49
N GLN A 184 1.12 8.60 17.47
CA GLN A 184 0.33 8.26 18.64
C GLN A 184 0.44 6.78 19.05
N GLY A 185 1.22 5.96 18.31
CA GLY A 185 1.49 4.56 18.61
C GLY A 185 0.57 3.55 17.94
N ILE A 186 -0.33 4.00 17.07
CA ILE A 186 -1.20 3.10 16.30
C ILE A 186 -0.36 2.36 15.24
N THR A 187 -0.51 1.04 15.19
CA THR A 187 0.09 0.23 14.12
C THR A 187 -0.77 0.31 12.88
N ILE A 188 -0.17 0.53 11.72
CA ILE A 188 -0.91 0.69 10.46
C ILE A 188 -0.43 -0.33 9.43
N LEU A 189 -1.35 -1.16 8.93
CA LEU A 189 -1.11 -2.01 7.78
C LEU A 189 -1.97 -1.50 6.61
N ILE A 190 -1.32 -1.00 5.57
CA ILE A 190 -1.96 -0.35 4.43
C ILE A 190 -1.65 -1.06 3.13
N SER A 191 -2.67 -1.37 2.32
CA SER A 191 -2.46 -1.81 0.95
C SER A 191 -2.51 -0.63 -0.02
N THR A 192 -1.70 -0.69 -1.06
CA THR A 192 -1.72 0.30 -2.16
C THR A 192 -1.22 -0.33 -3.46
N PRO A 193 -1.82 0.01 -4.62
CA PRO A 193 -1.23 -0.29 -5.92
C PRO A 193 -0.11 0.70 -6.31
N TYR A 194 0.01 1.83 -5.60
CA TYR A 194 0.94 2.91 -5.91
C TYR A 194 2.28 2.70 -5.19
N LEU A 195 3.30 2.30 -5.95
CA LEU A 195 4.63 2.00 -5.40
C LEU A 195 5.30 3.23 -4.76
N GLU A 196 5.03 4.44 -5.27
CA GLU A 196 5.53 5.69 -4.68
C GLU A 196 5.01 5.96 -3.26
N GLU A 197 3.81 5.48 -2.93
CA GLU A 197 3.26 5.65 -1.58
C GLU A 197 4.02 4.85 -0.53
N THR A 198 4.66 3.77 -0.93
CA THR A 198 5.40 2.86 -0.04
C THR A 198 6.64 3.49 0.59
N GLU A 199 7.16 4.55 0.01
CA GLU A 199 8.26 5.34 0.59
C GLU A 199 7.91 5.95 1.97
N ARG A 200 6.62 6.00 2.29
CA ARG A 200 6.10 6.50 3.57
C ARG A 200 6.01 5.41 4.64
N CYS A 201 6.15 4.15 4.24
CA CYS A 201 6.12 3.00 5.13
C CYS A 201 7.52 2.66 5.64
N GLU A 202 7.61 2.15 6.87
CA GLU A 202 8.90 1.71 7.44
C GLU A 202 9.34 0.37 6.87
N LYS A 203 8.38 -0.50 6.57
CA LYS A 203 8.61 -1.79 5.95
C LYS A 203 7.52 -2.07 4.93
N ILE A 204 7.86 -2.73 3.85
CA ILE A 204 6.90 -3.09 2.81
C ILE A 204 7.04 -4.56 2.43
N ALA A 205 5.92 -5.16 2.07
CA ALA A 205 5.83 -6.48 1.47
C ALA A 205 5.32 -6.32 0.03
N ILE A 206 6.10 -6.78 -0.93
CA ILE A 206 5.76 -6.73 -2.36
C ILE A 206 5.08 -8.04 -2.73
N LEU A 207 3.80 -7.96 -3.11
CA LEU A 207 3.01 -9.11 -3.56
C LEU A 207 2.86 -9.12 -5.07
N HIS A 208 2.98 -10.31 -5.66
CA HIS A 208 2.67 -10.56 -7.06
C HIS A 208 2.06 -11.95 -7.24
N LYS A 209 0.88 -12.03 -7.89
CA LYS A 209 0.17 -13.30 -8.14
C LYS A 209 0.07 -14.21 -6.90
N GLY A 210 -0.29 -13.61 -5.76
CA GLY A 210 -0.45 -14.31 -4.49
C GLY A 210 0.84 -14.67 -3.75
N LYS A 211 2.01 -14.31 -4.26
CA LYS A 211 3.31 -14.60 -3.64
C LYS A 211 3.97 -13.35 -3.11
N LEU A 212 4.75 -13.51 -2.05
CA LEU A 212 5.64 -12.48 -1.53
C LEU A 212 6.96 -12.52 -2.30
N ILE A 213 7.25 -11.49 -3.11
CA ILE A 213 8.46 -11.42 -3.93
C ILE A 213 9.56 -10.53 -3.33
N GLY A 214 9.23 -9.77 -2.28
CA GLY A 214 10.19 -8.94 -1.56
C GLY A 214 9.59 -8.41 -0.28
N ILE A 215 10.39 -8.31 0.77
CA ILE A 215 9.99 -7.73 2.05
C ILE A 215 11.20 -7.13 2.74
N ASP A 216 11.18 -5.82 2.96
CA ASP A 216 12.15 -5.07 3.76
C ASP A 216 11.72 -3.60 3.88
N GLN A 217 12.55 -2.78 4.51
CA GLN A 217 12.46 -1.33 4.42
C GLN A 217 12.64 -0.88 2.96
N PRO A 218 11.92 0.13 2.47
CA PRO A 218 12.05 0.62 1.09
C PRO A 218 13.50 0.92 0.69
N GLN A 219 14.27 1.51 1.59
CA GLN A 219 15.68 1.84 1.35
C GLN A 219 16.58 0.61 1.17
N ASN A 220 16.27 -0.49 1.84
CA ASN A 220 17.02 -1.74 1.69
C ASN A 220 16.63 -2.45 0.39
N LEU A 221 15.34 -2.46 0.06
CA LEU A 221 14.87 -3.03 -1.22
C LEU A 221 15.52 -2.34 -2.42
N LYS A 222 15.71 -1.02 -2.37
CA LYS A 222 16.41 -0.26 -3.43
C LYS A 222 17.86 -0.71 -3.65
N LYS A 223 18.53 -1.22 -2.61
CA LYS A 223 19.89 -1.75 -2.72
C LYS A 223 20.00 -3.10 -3.43
N ILE A 224 18.85 -3.76 -3.75
CA ILE A 224 18.83 -4.98 -4.56
C ILE A 224 19.34 -4.69 -5.98
N ILE A 225 19.10 -3.48 -6.49
CA ILE A 225 19.69 -3.00 -7.73
C ILE A 225 21.05 -2.38 -7.37
N THR A 226 22.11 -3.06 -7.73
CA THR A 226 23.50 -2.66 -7.46
C THR A 226 24.10 -1.83 -8.58
N GLU A 227 23.52 -1.95 -9.78
CA GLU A 227 23.93 -1.23 -10.98
C GLU A 227 23.40 0.21 -10.96
N ASN A 228 24.01 1.06 -11.78
CA ASN A 228 23.53 2.43 -11.99
C ASN A 228 22.18 2.44 -12.71
N VAL A 229 21.29 3.32 -12.29
CA VAL A 229 20.01 3.57 -12.96
C VAL A 229 20.07 4.91 -13.67
N PHE A 230 19.91 4.89 -14.99
CA PHE A 230 19.86 6.09 -15.82
C PHE A 230 18.45 6.27 -16.38
N GLU A 231 17.87 7.41 -16.10
CA GLU A 231 16.60 7.84 -16.72
C GLU A 231 16.88 8.63 -17.97
N ILE A 232 16.26 8.23 -19.07
CA ILE A 232 16.35 8.91 -20.37
C ILE A 232 14.96 9.33 -20.81
N VAL A 233 14.71 10.64 -20.85
CA VAL A 233 13.50 11.21 -21.45
C VAL A 233 13.72 11.30 -22.93
N CYS A 234 12.92 10.59 -23.73
CA CYS A 234 13.12 10.47 -25.17
C CYS A 234 11.83 10.26 -25.96
N SER A 235 11.89 10.51 -27.26
CA SER A 235 10.77 10.29 -28.19
C SER A 235 11.25 9.73 -29.52
N PRO A 236 10.56 8.70 -30.06
CA PRO A 236 9.44 7.96 -29.47
C PRO A 236 9.92 6.90 -28.44
N VAL A 237 9.38 6.97 -27.22
CA VAL A 237 9.83 6.15 -26.07
C VAL A 237 9.72 4.64 -26.31
N ARG A 238 8.63 4.16 -26.92
CA ARG A 238 8.43 2.74 -27.23
C ARG A 238 9.51 2.20 -28.17
N ARG A 239 9.87 2.98 -29.20
CA ARG A 239 10.92 2.60 -30.14
C ARG A 239 12.29 2.54 -29.45
N ALA A 240 12.59 3.51 -28.59
CA ALA A 240 13.80 3.52 -27.78
C ALA A 240 13.91 2.27 -26.89
N TYR A 241 12.83 1.93 -26.15
CA TYR A 241 12.74 0.73 -25.35
C TYR A 241 13.02 -0.55 -26.17
N GLN A 242 12.33 -0.71 -27.31
CA GLN A 242 12.50 -1.88 -28.16
C GLN A 242 13.90 -2.00 -28.74
N LEU A 243 14.52 -0.88 -29.14
CA LEU A 243 15.88 -0.84 -29.67
C LEU A 243 16.90 -1.31 -28.61
N ILE A 244 16.82 -0.78 -27.39
CA ILE A 244 17.70 -1.20 -26.30
C ILE A 244 17.46 -2.70 -25.97
N GLN A 245 16.22 -3.10 -25.82
CA GLN A 245 15.88 -4.48 -25.45
C GLN A 245 16.38 -5.53 -26.47
N ARG A 246 16.38 -5.17 -27.76
CA ARG A 246 16.79 -6.11 -28.84
C ARG A 246 18.32 -6.15 -29.05
N ASN A 247 18.99 -5.04 -28.84
CA ASN A 247 20.41 -4.92 -29.16
C ASN A 247 21.34 -5.09 -27.95
N PHE A 248 20.77 -5.02 -26.73
CA PHE A 248 21.52 -5.14 -25.48
C PHE A 248 20.87 -6.15 -24.55
N GLU A 249 20.92 -7.44 -24.88
CA GLU A 249 20.21 -8.52 -24.17
C GLU A 249 20.54 -8.62 -22.68
N LYS A 250 21.76 -8.24 -22.27
CA LYS A 250 22.21 -8.29 -20.87
C LYS A 250 21.79 -7.08 -20.05
N ILE A 251 21.29 -6.01 -20.71
CA ILE A 251 20.89 -4.79 -20.05
C ILE A 251 19.41 -4.86 -19.68
N GLU A 252 19.11 -4.40 -18.48
CA GLU A 252 17.73 -4.21 -18.07
C GLU A 252 17.26 -2.83 -18.48
N VAL A 253 16.23 -2.77 -19.32
CA VAL A 253 15.52 -1.53 -19.67
C VAL A 253 14.10 -1.61 -19.17
N GLN A 254 13.63 -0.55 -18.57
CA GLN A 254 12.27 -0.40 -18.04
C GLN A 254 11.65 0.86 -18.66
N MET A 255 10.34 0.84 -18.96
CA MET A 255 9.65 1.97 -19.60
C MET A 255 8.62 2.57 -18.65
N PHE A 256 8.68 3.89 -18.47
CA PHE A 256 7.79 4.67 -17.61
C PHE A 256 7.28 5.90 -18.37
N GLY A 257 6.01 5.87 -18.79
CA GLY A 257 5.41 7.01 -19.48
C GLY A 257 6.22 7.48 -20.69
N ASP A 258 6.88 8.62 -20.56
CA ASP A 258 7.68 9.30 -21.58
C ASP A 258 9.21 9.08 -21.43
N ASN A 259 9.62 8.21 -20.54
CA ASN A 259 11.02 7.89 -20.31
C ASN A 259 11.31 6.39 -20.27
N ILE A 260 12.59 6.04 -20.43
CA ILE A 260 13.12 4.71 -20.15
C ILE A 260 14.17 4.80 -19.05
N ASN A 261 14.21 3.78 -18.20
CA ASN A 261 15.28 3.59 -17.24
C ASN A 261 16.18 2.47 -17.74
N ILE A 262 17.47 2.73 -17.86
CA ILE A 262 18.50 1.75 -18.18
C ILE A 262 19.26 1.42 -16.90
N ILE A 263 19.31 0.14 -16.57
CA ILE A 263 20.00 -0.38 -15.39
C ILE A 263 21.25 -1.10 -15.88
N CYS A 264 22.42 -0.50 -15.65
CA CYS A 264 23.69 -0.97 -16.20
C CYS A 264 24.89 -0.42 -15.44
N ASN A 265 26.05 -1.04 -15.67
CA ASN A 265 27.36 -0.53 -15.22
C ASN A 265 28.18 0.08 -16.35
N GLU A 266 27.73 -0.05 -17.60
CA GLU A 266 28.36 0.54 -18.78
C GLU A 266 28.17 2.06 -18.80
N PRO A 267 29.07 2.78 -19.48
CA PRO A 267 28.91 4.24 -19.71
C PRO A 267 27.62 4.55 -20.44
N ILE A 268 26.83 5.49 -19.94
CA ILE A 268 25.52 5.83 -20.50
C ILE A 268 25.60 6.34 -21.94
N GLU A 269 26.76 6.87 -22.34
CA GLU A 269 27.06 7.34 -23.68
C GLU A 269 26.89 6.27 -24.76
N VAL A 270 27.14 4.99 -24.41
CA VAL A 270 26.94 3.87 -25.32
C VAL A 270 25.48 3.81 -25.78
N PHE A 271 24.55 3.92 -24.84
CA PHE A 271 23.12 3.83 -25.13
C PHE A 271 22.58 5.12 -25.75
N THR A 272 23.05 6.27 -25.29
CA THR A 272 22.57 7.56 -25.83
C THR A 272 23.06 7.77 -27.26
N ASN A 273 24.27 7.37 -27.60
CA ASN A 273 24.79 7.46 -28.98
C ASN A 273 24.03 6.49 -29.88
N PHE A 274 23.86 5.23 -29.45
CA PHE A 274 23.06 4.24 -30.17
C PHE A 274 21.63 4.72 -30.45
N LEU A 275 20.97 5.32 -29.45
CA LEU A 275 19.61 5.85 -29.61
C LEU A 275 19.58 7.02 -30.61
N LYS A 276 20.58 7.94 -30.59
CA LYS A 276 20.66 9.05 -31.52
C LYS A 276 20.91 8.57 -32.97
N GLU A 277 21.77 7.57 -33.17
CA GLU A 277 22.04 6.94 -34.48
C GLU A 277 20.77 6.28 -35.05
N ASN A 278 19.85 5.85 -34.19
CA ASN A 278 18.56 5.29 -34.58
C ASN A 278 17.40 6.30 -34.55
N GLU A 279 17.74 7.61 -34.71
CA GLU A 279 16.77 8.71 -34.83
C GLU A 279 15.86 8.92 -33.60
N ILE A 280 16.28 8.50 -32.42
CA ILE A 280 15.58 8.77 -31.16
C ILE A 280 16.02 10.14 -30.65
N LYS A 281 15.06 11.04 -30.46
CA LYS A 281 15.33 12.35 -29.87
C LYS A 281 15.41 12.20 -28.34
N ILE A 282 16.55 12.53 -27.76
CA ILE A 282 16.80 12.55 -26.33
C ILE A 282 16.65 13.98 -25.82
N PHE A 283 15.83 14.16 -24.80
CA PHE A 283 15.58 15.47 -24.18
C PHE A 283 16.40 15.64 -22.89
N GLU A 284 16.53 14.57 -22.10
CA GLU A 284 17.21 14.60 -20.83
C GLU A 284 17.79 13.22 -20.49
N VAL A 285 18.92 13.22 -19.79
CA VAL A 285 19.57 12.02 -19.23
C VAL A 285 19.96 12.32 -17.79
N LYS A 286 19.52 11.51 -16.85
CA LYS A 286 19.85 11.65 -15.42
C LYS A 286 20.24 10.32 -14.83
N GLN A 287 21.28 10.29 -14.02
CA GLN A 287 21.49 9.19 -13.09
C GLN A 287 20.59 9.38 -11.87
N LYS A 288 19.90 8.34 -11.43
CA LYS A 288 19.03 8.39 -10.26
C LYS A 288 19.22 7.20 -9.34
N ILE A 289 18.77 7.37 -8.09
CA ILE A 289 18.64 6.27 -7.14
C ILE A 289 17.47 5.39 -7.58
N PRO A 290 17.60 4.05 -7.55
CA PRO A 290 16.48 3.16 -7.86
C PRO A 290 15.23 3.50 -7.06
N SER A 291 14.07 3.48 -7.69
CA SER A 291 12.76 3.56 -7.03
C SER A 291 12.28 2.16 -6.64
N VAL A 292 11.25 2.08 -5.79
CA VAL A 292 10.60 0.80 -5.48
C VAL A 292 9.94 0.19 -6.73
N GLU A 293 9.53 1.02 -7.70
CA GLU A 293 9.04 0.56 -9.00
C GLU A 293 10.13 -0.13 -9.82
N ASN A 294 11.35 0.44 -9.84
CA ASN A 294 12.49 -0.22 -10.49
C ASN A 294 12.75 -1.59 -9.86
N VAL A 295 12.74 -1.66 -8.52
CA VAL A 295 12.93 -2.92 -7.79
C VAL A 295 11.84 -3.93 -8.10
N PHE A 296 10.58 -3.52 -8.14
CA PHE A 296 9.46 -4.39 -8.47
C PHE A 296 9.63 -5.03 -9.85
N ILE A 297 9.91 -4.25 -10.88
CA ILE A 297 10.13 -4.75 -12.25
C ILE A 297 11.36 -5.66 -12.31
N HIS A 298 12.43 -5.28 -11.61
CA HIS A 298 13.66 -6.07 -11.52
C HIS A 298 13.42 -7.45 -10.90
N LEU A 299 12.68 -7.52 -9.79
CA LEU A 299 12.31 -8.78 -9.13
C LEU A 299 11.46 -9.67 -10.03
N LEU A 300 10.46 -9.10 -10.72
CA LEU A 300 9.63 -9.85 -11.68
C LEU A 300 10.45 -10.46 -12.81
N ARG A 301 11.44 -9.72 -13.32
CA ARG A 301 12.33 -10.21 -14.37
C ARG A 301 13.20 -11.37 -13.90
N LYS A 302 13.76 -11.28 -12.69
CA LYS A 302 14.57 -12.36 -12.07
C LYS A 302 13.80 -13.64 -11.84
N GLU A 303 12.52 -13.54 -11.48
CA GLU A 303 11.66 -14.70 -11.28
C GLU A 303 11.05 -15.27 -12.58
N GLY A 304 11.39 -14.71 -13.76
CA GLY A 304 10.83 -15.14 -15.05
C GLY A 304 9.33 -14.84 -15.19
N MET A 305 8.77 -14.03 -14.32
CA MET A 305 7.36 -13.62 -14.30
C MET A 305 7.16 -12.40 -15.21
N ARG A 306 7.07 -12.62 -16.52
CA ARG A 306 6.72 -11.59 -17.52
C ARG A 306 5.21 -11.44 -17.66
#